data_9a755cd2ab778cafa14e4ca3d80b7062
#
_entry.id   9a755cd2ab778cafa14e4ca3d80b7062
#
_cell.length_a   1.000
_cell.length_b   1.000
_cell.length_c   1.000
_cell.angle_alpha   90.00
_cell.angle_beta   90.00
_cell.angle_gamma   90.00
#
_symmetry.space_group_name_H-M   'P 1'
#
loop_
_entity.id
_entity.type
_entity.pdbx_description
1 polymer ?
#
loop_
_entity_poly.entity_id
_entity_poly.type
_entity_poly.pdbx_seq_one_letter_code
_entity_poly.pdbx_strand_id
1 'polypeptide(L)'
;YDHTGDIMIYGDTDSVYFTATPALPEDMELDMDGAIKLYDRISDQVSDTFPKYMMEDFGCTHDRGAIIKAGREVVGRSGVFITKKRYAIMCLDIEGYQPEGGKLKVMGMDIKRSDTPEFIQDFLEECLSDALNGSTEDDVIAKIKDFKEMFKSLEPWKKGMPKRANNITNYTKKYNKQIKGPDANMRLYKLEKLAEESENKMIPGHVRAAINWNNLKFANSDNYSLTIMDGAKVVVCRLRNNPMNYTSIAYPTDELNLPQWFKDLPFDEDAMEGAVLDKKMQNVLGVMGWDLSRANNSEVMDAFFEF
;
A
#
# COMPACT_ATOMS: atom_id res chain seq x y z
N TYR A 1 -27.39 -29.90 3.92
CA TYR A 1 -26.81 -28.87 4.82
C TYR A 1 -27.80 -27.72 4.85
N ASP A 2 -28.48 -27.52 5.98
CA ASP A 2 -29.29 -26.32 6.22
C ASP A 2 -28.33 -25.18 6.56
N HIS A 3 -28.06 -24.31 5.57
CA HIS A 3 -27.22 -23.14 5.80
C HIS A 3 -28.05 -21.99 6.33
N THR A 4 -27.71 -21.51 7.49
CA THR A 4 -28.25 -20.29 8.11
C THR A 4 -27.52 -19.02 7.66
N GLY A 5 -27.15 -18.93 6.35
CA GLY A 5 -26.46 -17.81 5.74
C GLY A 5 -25.03 -18.12 5.27
N ASP A 6 -24.37 -17.13 4.69
CA ASP A 6 -23.00 -17.23 4.20
C ASP A 6 -22.02 -17.22 5.37
N ILE A 7 -21.51 -18.38 5.74
CA ILE A 7 -20.54 -18.58 6.82
C ILE A 7 -19.12 -18.31 6.34
N MET A 8 -18.82 -18.77 5.11
CA MET A 8 -17.49 -18.64 4.50
C MET A 8 -17.25 -17.22 3.99
N ILE A 9 -16.23 -16.58 4.47
CA ILE A 9 -15.85 -15.21 4.08
C ILE A 9 -14.75 -15.22 3.02
N TYR A 10 -13.68 -16.00 3.27
CA TYR A 10 -12.51 -16.03 2.40
C TYR A 10 -11.71 -17.31 2.58
N GLY A 11 -11.08 -17.81 1.50
CA GLY A 11 -10.16 -18.93 1.55
C GLY A 11 -8.96 -18.71 0.64
N ASP A 12 -7.77 -19.13 1.08
CA ASP A 12 -6.54 -19.09 0.28
C ASP A 12 -5.66 -20.29 0.62
N THR A 13 -5.41 -21.13 -0.40
CA THR A 13 -4.51 -22.29 -0.36
C THR A 13 -4.88 -23.29 0.73
N ASP A 14 -4.49 -23.05 1.97
CA ASP A 14 -4.61 -23.91 3.15
C ASP A 14 -5.30 -23.22 4.34
N SER A 15 -5.81 -22.00 4.14
CA SER A 15 -6.48 -21.23 5.18
C SER A 15 -7.90 -20.83 4.78
N VAL A 16 -8.76 -20.76 5.78
CA VAL A 16 -10.18 -20.41 5.66
C VAL A 16 -10.54 -19.36 6.71
N TYR A 17 -11.21 -18.29 6.27
CA TYR A 17 -11.84 -17.32 7.15
C TYR A 17 -13.35 -17.49 7.07
N PHE A 18 -13.98 -17.62 8.25
CA PHE A 18 -15.41 -17.81 8.36
C PHE A 18 -15.95 -17.20 9.66
N THR A 19 -17.27 -17.03 9.74
CA THR A 19 -17.95 -16.64 10.96
C THR A 19 -18.93 -17.73 11.40
N ALA A 20 -18.92 -18.05 12.68
CA ALA A 20 -19.90 -18.97 13.27
C ALA A 20 -21.15 -18.21 13.78
N THR A 21 -21.17 -16.88 13.76
CA THR A 21 -22.28 -16.05 14.29
C THR A 21 -23.65 -16.44 13.75
N PRO A 22 -23.84 -16.70 12.41
CA PRO A 22 -25.15 -17.07 11.89
C PRO A 22 -25.67 -18.45 12.38
N ALA A 23 -24.78 -19.27 12.91
CA ALA A 23 -25.14 -20.60 13.43
C ALA A 23 -25.40 -20.60 14.95
N LEU A 24 -25.26 -19.45 15.61
CA LEU A 24 -25.53 -19.30 17.04
C LEU A 24 -27.01 -18.92 17.27
N PRO A 25 -27.58 -19.27 18.43
CA PRO A 25 -28.87 -18.74 18.85
C PRO A 25 -28.91 -17.22 18.85
N GLU A 26 -30.03 -16.61 18.45
CA GLU A 26 -30.16 -15.14 18.30
C GLU A 26 -29.88 -14.35 19.59
N ASP A 27 -30.03 -14.97 20.74
CA ASP A 27 -29.82 -14.41 22.07
C ASP A 27 -28.44 -14.73 22.68
N MET A 28 -27.57 -15.41 21.89
CA MET A 28 -26.22 -15.81 22.33
C MET A 28 -25.16 -14.80 21.88
N GLU A 29 -24.75 -13.96 22.82
CA GLU A 29 -23.51 -13.18 22.63
C GLU A 29 -22.30 -13.98 23.14
N LEU A 30 -21.29 -14.13 22.30
CA LEU A 30 -20.01 -14.72 22.68
C LEU A 30 -19.06 -13.62 23.16
N ASP A 31 -18.61 -13.74 24.40
CA ASP A 31 -17.39 -13.03 24.80
C ASP A 31 -16.15 -13.59 24.08
N MET A 32 -15.03 -12.94 24.27
CA MET A 32 -13.78 -13.32 23.59
C MET A 32 -13.35 -14.76 23.91
N ASP A 33 -13.44 -15.16 25.18
CA ASP A 33 -13.07 -16.51 25.62
C ASP A 33 -14.00 -17.57 25.05
N GLY A 34 -15.30 -17.27 25.00
CA GLY A 34 -16.32 -18.11 24.38
C GLY A 34 -16.08 -18.29 22.88
N ALA A 35 -15.74 -17.22 22.17
CA ALA A 35 -15.40 -17.25 20.75
C ALA A 35 -14.16 -18.11 20.51
N ILE A 36 -13.10 -17.91 21.27
CA ILE A 36 -11.85 -18.69 21.16
C ILE A 36 -12.15 -20.19 21.34
N LYS A 37 -12.85 -20.55 22.41
CA LYS A 37 -13.22 -21.95 22.70
C LYS A 37 -14.10 -22.57 21.62
N LEU A 38 -15.00 -21.77 21.04
CA LEU A 38 -15.86 -22.24 19.95
C LEU A 38 -15.01 -22.57 18.71
N TYR A 39 -14.16 -21.64 18.28
CA TYR A 39 -13.34 -21.83 17.08
C TYR A 39 -12.24 -22.91 17.27
N ASP A 40 -11.67 -23.08 18.48
CA ASP A 40 -10.78 -24.18 18.80
C ASP A 40 -11.52 -25.52 18.66
N ARG A 41 -12.74 -25.65 19.22
CA ARG A 41 -13.57 -26.86 19.07
C ARG A 41 -13.92 -27.15 17.61
N ILE A 42 -14.21 -26.11 16.81
CA ILE A 42 -14.47 -26.30 15.37
C ILE A 42 -13.21 -26.84 14.66
N SER A 43 -12.03 -26.28 14.95
CA SER A 43 -10.78 -26.73 14.34
C SER A 43 -10.44 -28.18 14.73
N ASP A 44 -10.72 -28.59 15.96
CA ASP A 44 -10.56 -29.97 16.42
C ASP A 44 -11.51 -30.91 15.67
N GLN A 45 -12.79 -30.54 15.53
CA GLN A 45 -13.77 -31.32 14.78
C GLN A 45 -13.39 -31.46 13.30
N VAL A 46 -12.88 -30.40 12.67
CA VAL A 46 -12.35 -30.47 11.30
C VAL A 46 -11.14 -31.41 11.24
N SER A 47 -10.22 -31.31 12.18
CA SER A 47 -9.05 -32.19 12.27
C SER A 47 -9.42 -33.67 12.36
N ASP A 48 -10.49 -34.00 13.09
CA ASP A 48 -10.96 -35.37 13.24
C ASP A 48 -11.56 -35.96 11.95
N THR A 49 -11.91 -35.13 10.96
CA THR A 49 -12.38 -35.59 9.66
C THR A 49 -11.25 -35.99 8.71
N PHE A 50 -10.04 -35.42 8.88
CA PHE A 50 -8.93 -35.63 7.94
C PHE A 50 -8.49 -37.09 7.76
N PRO A 51 -8.37 -37.93 8.81
CA PRO A 51 -7.94 -39.31 8.63
C PRO A 51 -8.86 -40.08 7.66
N LYS A 52 -10.17 -39.92 7.81
CA LYS A 52 -11.17 -40.56 6.93
C LYS A 52 -11.11 -39.99 5.51
N TYR A 53 -11.12 -38.66 5.36
CA TYR A 53 -11.03 -37.94 4.08
C TYR A 53 -9.75 -38.32 3.31
N MET A 54 -8.61 -38.33 3.97
CA MET A 54 -7.34 -38.70 3.33
C MET A 54 -7.27 -40.17 2.92
N MET A 55 -7.96 -41.04 3.65
CA MET A 55 -8.07 -42.45 3.28
C MET A 55 -8.98 -42.64 2.06
N GLU A 56 -10.15 -42.00 2.03
CA GLU A 56 -11.16 -42.17 0.98
C GLU A 56 -10.74 -41.53 -0.35
N ASP A 57 -10.22 -40.31 -0.32
CA ASP A 57 -9.92 -39.55 -1.53
C ASP A 57 -8.48 -39.67 -2.02
N PHE A 58 -7.52 -39.96 -1.13
CA PHE A 58 -6.09 -40.04 -1.47
C PHE A 58 -5.44 -41.40 -1.21
N GLY A 59 -6.18 -42.38 -0.71
CA GLY A 59 -5.64 -43.71 -0.40
C GLY A 59 -4.57 -43.74 0.69
N CYS A 60 -4.51 -42.69 1.53
CA CYS A 60 -3.57 -42.63 2.66
C CYS A 60 -4.01 -43.57 3.78
N THR A 61 -3.06 -44.11 4.54
CA THR A 61 -3.40 -44.82 5.79
C THR A 61 -3.96 -43.83 6.83
N HIS A 62 -4.81 -44.34 7.73
CA HIS A 62 -5.42 -43.52 8.79
C HIS A 62 -4.37 -42.72 9.60
N ASP A 63 -3.25 -43.36 9.99
CA ASP A 63 -2.19 -42.71 10.76
C ASP A 63 -1.52 -41.56 10.00
N ARG A 64 -1.36 -41.69 8.68
CA ARG A 64 -0.83 -40.61 7.86
C ARG A 64 -1.84 -39.46 7.69
N GLY A 65 -3.11 -39.78 7.53
CA GLY A 65 -4.17 -38.75 7.50
C GLY A 65 -4.30 -37.99 8.83
N ALA A 66 -4.02 -38.66 9.95
CA ALA A 66 -4.09 -38.04 11.27
C ALA A 66 -2.95 -37.03 11.58
N ILE A 67 -1.92 -36.96 10.73
CA ILE A 67 -0.83 -35.96 10.84
C ILE A 67 -1.34 -34.55 10.47
N ILE A 68 -2.29 -34.46 9.56
CA ILE A 68 -2.87 -33.18 9.13
C ILE A 68 -3.81 -32.68 10.22
N LYS A 69 -3.63 -31.42 10.60
CA LYS A 69 -4.44 -30.76 11.60
C LYS A 69 -4.91 -29.40 11.10
N ALA A 70 -6.16 -29.06 11.36
CA ALA A 70 -6.63 -27.70 11.32
C ALA A 70 -6.26 -27.02 12.65
N GLY A 71 -5.80 -25.79 12.60
CA GLY A 71 -5.50 -24.99 13.78
C GLY A 71 -6.13 -23.61 13.66
N ARG A 72 -6.63 -23.08 14.75
CA ARG A 72 -7.08 -21.70 14.80
C ARG A 72 -5.86 -20.76 14.82
N GLU A 73 -5.72 -19.96 13.77
CA GLU A 73 -4.65 -18.97 13.66
C GLU A 73 -5.06 -17.65 14.32
N VAL A 74 -6.26 -17.14 14.00
CA VAL A 74 -6.73 -15.85 14.51
C VAL A 74 -8.20 -15.89 14.90
N VAL A 75 -8.57 -15.07 15.90
CA VAL A 75 -9.95 -14.65 16.15
C VAL A 75 -10.03 -13.15 15.98
N GLY A 76 -10.88 -12.67 15.07
CA GLY A 76 -11.06 -11.25 14.77
C GLY A 76 -12.40 -10.73 15.26
N ARG A 77 -12.45 -9.47 15.73
CA ARG A 77 -13.68 -8.75 16.02
C ARG A 77 -14.40 -8.34 14.74
N SER A 78 -13.64 -7.84 13.80
CA SER A 78 -14.10 -7.26 12.55
C SER A 78 -13.05 -7.45 11.47
N GLY A 79 -13.45 -7.38 10.22
CA GLY A 79 -12.52 -7.48 9.11
C GLY A 79 -13.11 -7.02 7.80
N VAL A 80 -12.26 -6.63 6.87
CA VAL A 80 -12.60 -6.26 5.51
C VAL A 80 -11.81 -7.10 4.53
N PHE A 81 -12.50 -7.75 3.59
CA PHE A 81 -11.92 -8.61 2.56
C PHE A 81 -12.22 -7.99 1.20
N ILE A 82 -11.18 -7.47 0.53
CA ILE A 82 -11.31 -6.69 -0.71
C ILE A 82 -11.26 -7.60 -1.94
N THR A 83 -10.19 -8.36 -2.01
CA THR A 83 -9.92 -9.32 -3.08
C THR A 83 -8.98 -10.41 -2.56
N LYS A 84 -8.69 -11.41 -3.40
CA LYS A 84 -7.70 -12.43 -3.07
C LYS A 84 -6.38 -11.80 -2.58
N LYS A 85 -5.93 -12.22 -1.41
CA LYS A 85 -4.70 -11.75 -0.72
C LYS A 85 -4.70 -10.26 -0.34
N ARG A 86 -5.88 -9.61 -0.28
CA ARG A 86 -6.02 -8.23 0.15
C ARG A 86 -7.14 -8.12 1.17
N TYR A 87 -6.77 -8.07 2.44
CA TYR A 87 -7.70 -8.00 3.56
C TYR A 87 -7.05 -7.36 4.78
N ALA A 88 -7.90 -6.94 5.71
CA ALA A 88 -7.49 -6.49 7.03
C ALA A 88 -8.46 -7.03 8.09
N ILE A 89 -7.92 -7.42 9.25
CA ILE A 89 -8.68 -8.00 10.37
C ILE A 89 -8.19 -7.35 11.66
N MET A 90 -9.11 -6.92 12.50
CA MET A 90 -8.84 -6.55 13.89
C MET A 90 -8.81 -7.81 14.75
N CYS A 91 -7.61 -8.35 14.96
CA CYS A 91 -7.41 -9.61 15.67
C CYS A 91 -7.47 -9.39 17.20
N LEU A 92 -8.29 -10.18 17.87
CA LEU A 92 -8.38 -10.24 19.33
C LEU A 92 -7.50 -11.36 19.92
N ASP A 93 -7.27 -12.40 19.12
CA ASP A 93 -6.36 -13.50 19.46
C ASP A 93 -5.57 -13.90 18.22
N ILE A 94 -4.29 -14.14 18.39
CA ILE A 94 -3.36 -14.62 17.36
C ILE A 94 -2.58 -15.79 17.95
N GLU A 95 -2.92 -17.01 17.55
CA GLU A 95 -2.29 -18.25 18.02
C GLU A 95 -2.22 -18.35 19.56
N GLY A 96 -3.25 -17.90 20.26
CA GLY A 96 -3.32 -17.90 21.73
C GLY A 96 -2.71 -16.67 22.42
N TYR A 97 -2.10 -15.74 21.65
CA TYR A 97 -1.69 -14.43 22.16
C TYR A 97 -2.82 -13.41 21.98
N GLN A 98 -3.22 -12.77 23.05
CA GLN A 98 -4.28 -11.77 23.08
C GLN A 98 -3.67 -10.36 23.24
N PRO A 99 -3.51 -9.60 22.16
CA PRO A 99 -3.00 -8.24 22.24
C PRO A 99 -4.01 -7.31 22.92
N GLU A 100 -3.55 -6.50 23.88
CA GLU A 100 -4.38 -5.49 24.52
C GLU A 100 -4.94 -4.50 23.47
N GLY A 101 -6.26 -4.29 23.48
CA GLY A 101 -6.95 -3.47 22.47
C GLY A 101 -7.10 -4.10 21.08
N GLY A 102 -6.58 -5.30 20.87
CA GLY A 102 -6.53 -5.95 19.57
C GLY A 102 -5.30 -5.56 18.74
N LYS A 103 -5.06 -6.30 17.66
CA LYS A 103 -3.97 -6.02 16.71
C LYS A 103 -4.47 -6.07 15.28
N LEU A 104 -4.19 -5.03 14.51
CA LEU A 104 -4.53 -4.98 13.09
C LEU A 104 -3.59 -5.90 12.28
N LYS A 105 -4.16 -6.94 11.66
CA LYS A 105 -3.50 -7.81 10.68
C LYS A 105 -3.87 -7.33 9.29
N VAL A 106 -2.89 -6.88 8.50
CA VAL A 106 -3.11 -6.36 7.14
C VAL A 106 -2.33 -7.19 6.14
N MET A 107 -2.99 -7.62 5.07
CA MET A 107 -2.39 -8.35 3.96
C MET A 107 -2.63 -7.66 2.62
N GLY A 108 -1.56 -7.51 1.82
CA GLY A 108 -1.62 -7.07 0.42
C GLY A 108 -2.13 -5.64 0.17
N MET A 109 -2.31 -4.83 1.21
CA MET A 109 -2.76 -3.44 1.11
C MET A 109 -1.59 -2.45 1.06
N ASP A 110 -1.87 -1.23 0.61
CA ASP A 110 -0.86 -0.17 0.44
C ASP A 110 -0.17 0.24 1.75
N ILE A 111 -0.76 -0.02 2.90
CA ILE A 111 -0.19 0.22 4.25
C ILE A 111 1.15 -0.51 4.43
N LYS A 112 1.30 -1.71 3.88
CA LYS A 112 2.53 -2.53 4.05
C LYS A 112 3.46 -2.48 2.84
N ARG A 113 3.27 -1.53 1.92
CA ARG A 113 4.11 -1.41 0.72
C ARG A 113 5.30 -0.51 0.96
N SER A 114 6.46 -0.96 0.53
CA SER A 114 7.73 -0.20 0.63
C SER A 114 7.77 1.10 -0.19
N ASP A 115 6.79 1.33 -1.07
CA ASP A 115 6.65 2.56 -1.85
C ASP A 115 5.64 3.56 -1.25
N THR A 116 5.17 3.30 -0.04
CA THR A 116 4.38 4.23 0.76
C THR A 116 5.28 4.82 1.85
N PRO A 117 5.35 6.15 1.99
CA PRO A 117 6.10 6.77 3.10
C PRO A 117 5.60 6.25 4.46
N GLU A 118 6.51 6.06 5.42
CA GLU A 118 6.22 5.46 6.72
C GLU A 118 5.11 6.21 7.47
N PHE A 119 5.20 7.54 7.56
CA PHE A 119 4.17 8.35 8.21
C PHE A 119 2.78 8.27 7.55
N ILE A 120 2.72 7.94 6.24
CA ILE A 120 1.46 7.64 5.55
C ILE A 120 0.98 6.21 5.87
N GLN A 121 1.92 5.25 6.00
CA GLN A 121 1.56 3.90 6.43
C GLN A 121 0.92 3.92 7.82
N ASP A 122 1.56 4.62 8.76
CA ASP A 122 1.08 4.75 10.15
C ASP A 122 -0.30 5.41 10.20
N PHE A 123 -0.48 6.49 9.46
CA PHE A 123 -1.77 7.18 9.35
C PHE A 123 -2.89 6.28 8.78
N LEU A 124 -2.59 5.56 7.68
CA LEU A 124 -3.56 4.65 7.08
C LEU A 124 -3.88 3.45 7.99
N GLU A 125 -2.89 2.96 8.73
CA GLU A 125 -3.07 1.88 9.71
C GLU A 125 -3.97 2.35 10.86
N GLU A 126 -3.78 3.57 11.34
CA GLU A 126 -4.62 4.20 12.37
C GLU A 126 -6.06 4.36 11.88
N CYS A 127 -6.28 4.98 10.71
CA CYS A 127 -7.62 5.14 10.14
C CYS A 127 -8.35 3.81 9.93
N LEU A 128 -7.65 2.80 9.43
CA LEU A 128 -8.23 1.48 9.20
C LEU A 128 -8.54 0.76 10.53
N SER A 129 -7.68 0.93 11.53
CA SER A 129 -7.90 0.41 12.88
C SER A 129 -9.14 1.06 13.51
N ASP A 130 -9.30 2.38 13.43
CA ASP A 130 -10.46 3.09 13.92
C ASP A 130 -11.74 2.61 13.23
N ALA A 131 -11.72 2.50 11.91
CA ALA A 131 -12.85 2.00 11.13
C ALA A 131 -13.28 0.59 11.56
N LEU A 132 -12.32 -0.32 11.76
CA LEU A 132 -12.59 -1.69 12.20
C LEU A 132 -12.96 -1.78 13.68
N ASN A 133 -12.67 -0.77 14.48
CA ASN A 133 -13.13 -0.66 15.88
C ASN A 133 -14.48 0.04 16.02
N GLY A 134 -15.11 0.45 14.90
CA GLY A 134 -16.48 1.00 14.90
C GLY A 134 -16.56 2.52 14.90
N SER A 135 -15.46 3.23 14.60
CA SER A 135 -15.53 4.68 14.35
C SER A 135 -16.41 4.98 13.13
N THR A 136 -17.11 6.09 13.20
CA THR A 136 -17.99 6.52 12.10
C THR A 136 -17.19 7.05 10.91
N GLU A 137 -17.85 7.15 9.74
CA GLU A 137 -17.28 7.81 8.57
C GLU A 137 -16.85 9.25 8.88
N ASP A 138 -17.68 10.01 9.62
CA ASP A 138 -17.40 11.40 9.96
C ASP A 138 -16.16 11.56 10.82
N ASP A 139 -15.95 10.66 11.79
CA ASP A 139 -14.74 10.68 12.64
C ASP A 139 -13.48 10.47 11.82
N VAL A 140 -13.49 9.52 10.89
CA VAL A 140 -12.34 9.21 10.05
C VAL A 140 -12.12 10.31 9.00
N ILE A 141 -13.17 10.88 8.42
CA ILE A 141 -13.07 12.02 7.50
C ILE A 141 -12.46 13.24 8.19
N ALA A 142 -12.86 13.55 9.44
CA ALA A 142 -12.26 14.63 10.21
C ALA A 142 -10.75 14.41 10.40
N LYS A 143 -10.35 13.20 10.80
CA LYS A 143 -8.93 12.82 10.94
C LYS A 143 -8.16 12.95 9.62
N ILE A 144 -8.77 12.58 8.48
CA ILE A 144 -8.15 12.75 7.17
C ILE A 144 -7.95 14.23 6.82
N LYS A 145 -8.91 15.11 7.12
CA LYS A 145 -8.77 16.56 6.91
C LYS A 145 -7.57 17.12 7.68
N ASP A 146 -7.47 16.82 8.96
CA ASP A 146 -6.37 17.27 9.81
C ASP A 146 -5.01 16.78 9.28
N PHE A 147 -4.95 15.52 8.85
CA PHE A 147 -3.74 14.96 8.27
C PHE A 147 -3.37 15.62 6.95
N LYS A 148 -4.35 15.96 6.09
CA LYS A 148 -4.10 16.69 4.84
C LYS A 148 -3.53 18.07 5.08
N GLU A 149 -4.02 18.78 6.09
CA GLU A 149 -3.45 20.10 6.47
C GLU A 149 -2.01 19.95 6.96
N MET A 150 -1.72 18.96 7.79
CA MET A 150 -0.35 18.64 8.19
C MET A 150 0.52 18.27 6.96
N PHE A 151 0.01 17.43 6.05
CA PHE A 151 0.73 17.04 4.83
C PHE A 151 1.04 18.24 3.94
N LYS A 152 0.11 19.19 3.77
CA LYS A 152 0.33 20.42 3.01
C LYS A 152 1.44 21.28 3.62
N SER A 153 1.56 21.30 4.94
CA SER A 153 2.60 22.07 5.65
C SER A 153 4.01 21.50 5.52
N LEU A 154 4.18 20.26 5.05
CA LEU A 154 5.49 19.65 4.85
C LEU A 154 6.26 20.33 3.70
N GLU A 155 7.59 20.34 3.82
CA GLU A 155 8.44 20.76 2.71
C GLU A 155 8.20 19.87 1.47
N PRO A 156 8.18 20.46 0.26
CA PRO A 156 7.76 19.75 -0.96
C PRO A 156 8.46 18.42 -1.19
N TRP A 157 9.75 18.32 -0.89
CA TRP A 157 10.51 17.09 -1.08
C TRP A 157 10.15 15.97 -0.09
N LYS A 158 9.59 16.30 1.07
CA LYS A 158 9.09 15.29 2.04
C LYS A 158 7.80 14.61 1.59
N LYS A 159 7.11 15.18 0.60
CA LYS A 159 5.87 14.63 -0.01
C LYS A 159 6.14 13.58 -1.08
N GLY A 160 7.40 13.27 -1.35
CA GLY A 160 7.81 12.32 -2.38
C GLY A 160 7.54 10.86 -2.02
N MET A 161 7.65 9.99 -3.03
CA MET A 161 7.39 8.55 -2.92
C MET A 161 8.70 7.78 -2.79
N PRO A 162 8.88 6.95 -1.75
CA PRO A 162 10.06 6.08 -1.64
C PRO A 162 10.10 5.05 -2.79
N LYS A 163 11.26 4.85 -3.37
CA LYS A 163 11.50 3.85 -4.41
C LYS A 163 12.93 3.31 -4.31
N ARG A 164 13.20 2.23 -5.04
CA ARG A 164 14.56 1.72 -5.23
C ARG A 164 14.96 1.92 -6.69
N ALA A 165 16.08 2.60 -6.91
CA ALA A 165 16.58 2.92 -8.24
C ALA A 165 17.50 1.79 -8.72
N ASN A 166 16.99 0.89 -9.55
CA ASN A 166 17.74 -0.24 -10.11
C ASN A 166 18.11 0.02 -11.57
N ASN A 167 19.24 -0.55 -12.01
CA ASN A 167 19.75 -0.48 -13.38
C ASN A 167 20.05 0.96 -13.90
N ILE A 168 20.41 1.88 -13.00
CA ILE A 168 20.75 3.26 -13.36
C ILE A 168 21.83 3.31 -14.42
N THR A 169 22.92 2.55 -14.24
CA THR A 169 24.07 2.52 -15.17
C THR A 169 23.63 2.16 -16.59
N ASN A 170 22.74 1.17 -16.73
CA ASN A 170 22.25 0.72 -18.03
C ASN A 170 21.33 1.75 -18.69
N TYR A 171 20.53 2.45 -17.91
CA TYR A 171 19.58 3.43 -18.42
C TYR A 171 20.16 4.83 -18.64
N THR A 172 21.23 5.21 -17.93
CA THR A 172 21.80 6.57 -18.02
C THR A 172 22.21 6.95 -19.45
N LYS A 173 22.92 6.07 -20.15
CA LYS A 173 23.33 6.33 -21.53
C LYS A 173 22.13 6.47 -22.47
N LYS A 174 21.12 5.62 -22.32
CA LYS A 174 19.89 5.63 -23.11
C LYS A 174 19.09 6.91 -22.85
N TYR A 175 18.89 7.29 -21.59
CA TYR A 175 18.12 8.46 -21.19
C TYR A 175 18.79 9.75 -21.61
N ASN A 176 20.08 9.92 -21.38
CA ASN A 176 20.83 11.11 -21.79
C ASN A 176 20.86 11.31 -23.31
N LYS A 177 20.83 10.24 -24.10
CA LYS A 177 20.65 10.34 -25.55
C LYS A 177 19.26 10.88 -25.93
N GLN A 178 18.22 10.52 -25.17
CA GLN A 178 16.86 11.00 -25.40
C GLN A 178 16.70 12.48 -25.04
N ILE A 179 17.36 12.95 -23.96
CA ILE A 179 17.27 14.35 -23.50
C ILE A 179 18.10 15.29 -24.37
N LYS A 180 19.34 14.91 -24.68
CA LYS A 180 20.27 15.74 -25.45
C LYS A 180 19.91 15.88 -26.93
N GLY A 181 18.79 15.37 -27.34
CA GLY A 181 18.23 15.37 -28.70
C GLY A 181 19.17 15.87 -29.83
N PRO A 182 19.28 15.15 -30.92
CA PRO A 182 19.96 15.68 -32.10
C PRO A 182 19.13 16.79 -32.74
N ASP A 183 19.75 17.58 -33.65
CA ASP A 183 19.07 18.56 -34.49
C ASP A 183 17.72 18.03 -34.99
N ALA A 184 16.71 18.92 -35.04
CA ALA A 184 15.31 18.57 -35.26
C ALA A 184 15.05 17.61 -36.45
N ASN A 185 15.89 17.66 -37.50
CA ASN A 185 15.80 16.78 -38.68
C ASN A 185 16.35 15.37 -38.46
N MET A 186 17.23 15.15 -37.47
CA MET A 186 17.69 13.83 -37.06
C MET A 186 16.77 13.18 -36.00
N ARG A 187 15.84 13.94 -35.46
CA ARG A 187 14.99 13.52 -34.33
C ARG A 187 13.97 12.46 -34.77
N LEU A 188 13.33 12.63 -35.90
CA LEU A 188 12.33 11.68 -36.44
C LEU A 188 12.97 10.35 -36.84
N TYR A 189 14.02 10.39 -37.65
CA TYR A 189 14.72 9.19 -38.12
C TYR A 189 15.40 8.39 -37.01
N LYS A 190 15.96 9.06 -35.98
CA LYS A 190 16.54 8.37 -34.82
C LYS A 190 15.51 7.89 -33.83
N LEU A 191 14.35 8.55 -33.73
CA LEU A 191 13.23 8.06 -32.91
C LEU A 191 12.58 6.83 -33.53
N GLU A 192 12.42 6.80 -34.84
CA GLU A 192 11.98 5.61 -35.58
C GLU A 192 12.97 4.44 -35.46
N LYS A 193 14.26 4.70 -35.68
CA LYS A 193 15.31 3.69 -35.53
C LYS A 193 15.52 3.24 -34.09
N LEU A 194 15.33 4.11 -33.08
CA LEU A 194 15.36 3.75 -31.65
C LEU A 194 14.08 3.02 -31.24
N ALA A 195 12.95 3.26 -31.89
CA ALA A 195 11.72 2.48 -31.71
C ALA A 195 11.84 1.08 -32.31
N GLU A 196 12.56 0.93 -33.43
CA GLU A 196 12.83 -0.39 -34.04
C GLU A 196 13.94 -1.18 -33.34
N GLU A 197 15.02 -0.52 -32.85
CA GLU A 197 16.14 -1.19 -32.16
C GLU A 197 15.93 -1.42 -30.66
N SER A 198 14.94 -0.79 -30.05
CA SER A 198 14.57 -1.06 -28.67
C SER A 198 13.37 -2.00 -28.68
N GLU A 199 13.57 -3.25 -28.30
CA GLU A 199 12.52 -3.93 -27.56
C GLU A 199 12.09 -2.98 -26.43
N ASN A 200 10.96 -2.32 -26.59
CA ASN A 200 10.48 -1.13 -25.91
C ASN A 200 10.33 -1.30 -24.38
N LYS A 201 11.41 -1.50 -23.66
CA LYS A 201 11.40 -1.29 -22.22
C LYS A 201 11.54 0.21 -21.96
N MET A 202 10.41 0.88 -21.76
CA MET A 202 10.39 2.26 -21.25
C MET A 202 11.21 2.33 -19.96
N ILE A 203 12.08 3.37 -19.88
CA ILE A 203 12.83 3.59 -18.65
C ILE A 203 11.82 3.89 -17.52
N PRO A 204 11.85 3.14 -16.42
CA PRO A 204 10.94 3.40 -15.31
C PRO A 204 11.04 4.83 -14.79
N GLY A 205 9.90 5.45 -14.45
CA GLY A 205 9.86 6.87 -14.07
C GLY A 205 10.78 7.21 -12.89
N HIS A 206 10.85 6.34 -11.89
CA HIS A 206 11.73 6.53 -10.73
C HIS A 206 13.23 6.42 -11.07
N VAL A 207 13.59 5.61 -12.07
CA VAL A 207 14.98 5.56 -12.57
C VAL A 207 15.32 6.82 -13.36
N ARG A 208 14.39 7.35 -14.18
CA ARG A 208 14.56 8.65 -14.82
C ARG A 208 14.76 9.77 -13.81
N ALA A 209 13.94 9.76 -12.73
CA ALA A 209 14.05 10.73 -11.65
C ALA A 209 15.44 10.69 -10.97
N ALA A 210 15.98 9.49 -10.74
CA ALA A 210 17.31 9.31 -10.17
C ALA A 210 18.43 9.78 -11.13
N ILE A 211 18.29 9.54 -12.43
CA ILE A 211 19.23 10.05 -13.43
C ILE A 211 19.16 11.58 -13.51
N ASN A 212 17.99 12.18 -13.38
CA ASN A 212 17.83 13.65 -13.34
C ASN A 212 18.59 14.27 -12.18
N TRP A 213 18.55 13.67 -10.98
CA TRP A 213 19.38 14.10 -9.86
C TRP A 213 20.88 14.09 -10.21
N ASN A 214 21.39 12.98 -10.71
CA ASN A 214 22.80 12.86 -11.06
C ASN A 214 23.22 13.87 -12.15
N ASN A 215 22.34 14.13 -13.13
CA ASN A 215 22.56 15.12 -14.16
C ASN A 215 22.59 16.54 -13.61
N LEU A 216 21.66 16.92 -12.73
CA LEU A 216 21.61 18.24 -12.12
C LEU A 216 22.77 18.46 -11.13
N LYS A 217 23.11 17.43 -10.34
CA LYS A 217 24.30 17.44 -9.49
C LYS A 217 25.55 17.79 -10.32
N PHE A 218 25.74 17.13 -11.45
CA PHE A 218 26.85 17.40 -12.37
C PHE A 218 26.77 18.82 -12.97
N ALA A 219 25.59 19.24 -13.44
CA ALA A 219 25.38 20.56 -14.06
C ALA A 219 25.64 21.71 -13.09
N ASN A 220 25.36 21.51 -11.81
CA ASN A 220 25.61 22.51 -10.74
C ASN A 220 27.00 22.38 -10.12
N SER A 221 27.89 21.53 -10.66
CA SER A 221 29.23 21.28 -10.12
C SER A 221 29.22 20.90 -8.62
N ASP A 222 28.16 20.22 -8.19
CA ASP A 222 27.98 19.80 -6.81
C ASP A 222 28.80 18.54 -6.54
N ASN A 223 29.89 18.68 -5.81
CA ASN A 223 30.80 17.61 -5.43
C ASN A 223 30.48 17.02 -4.05
N TYR A 224 29.52 17.58 -3.31
CA TYR A 224 29.24 17.21 -1.94
C TYR A 224 28.06 16.25 -1.81
N SER A 225 26.98 16.46 -2.56
CA SER A 225 25.81 15.59 -2.52
C SER A 225 26.12 14.17 -3.01
N LEU A 226 25.37 13.19 -2.50
CA LEU A 226 25.52 11.80 -2.89
C LEU A 226 25.11 11.57 -4.36
N THR A 227 25.85 10.71 -5.03
CA THR A 227 25.48 10.22 -6.37
C THR A 227 24.57 9.01 -6.20
N ILE A 228 23.42 8.99 -6.89
CA ILE A 228 22.52 7.84 -6.84
C ILE A 228 23.13 6.72 -7.68
N MET A 229 23.43 5.60 -7.03
CA MET A 229 23.98 4.38 -7.62
C MET A 229 22.91 3.30 -7.80
N ASP A 230 23.21 2.22 -8.50
CA ASP A 230 22.33 1.07 -8.64
C ASP A 230 21.91 0.50 -7.29
N GLY A 231 20.61 0.24 -7.13
CA GLY A 231 20.03 -0.31 -5.91
C GLY A 231 19.80 0.69 -4.78
N ALA A 232 20.17 1.97 -4.96
CA ALA A 232 19.97 3.00 -3.95
C ALA A 232 18.47 3.21 -3.64
N LYS A 233 18.17 3.44 -2.36
CA LYS A 233 16.86 3.92 -1.92
C LYS A 233 16.78 5.42 -2.22
N VAL A 234 15.66 5.84 -2.80
CA VAL A 234 15.45 7.23 -3.22
C VAL A 234 14.02 7.66 -2.89
N VAL A 235 13.84 8.96 -2.72
CA VAL A 235 12.51 9.59 -2.67
C VAL A 235 12.26 10.30 -3.99
N VAL A 236 11.19 9.95 -4.68
CA VAL A 236 10.81 10.50 -5.98
C VAL A 236 9.79 11.60 -5.80
N CYS A 237 10.12 12.79 -6.28
CA CYS A 237 9.26 13.97 -6.27
C CYS A 237 8.78 14.29 -7.69
N ARG A 238 7.54 14.79 -7.83
CA ARG A 238 7.00 15.31 -9.07
C ARG A 238 7.43 16.75 -9.28
N LEU A 239 7.60 17.14 -10.53
CA LEU A 239 7.93 18.50 -10.92
C LEU A 239 6.86 19.04 -11.86
N ARG A 240 6.50 20.32 -11.67
CA ARG A 240 5.72 21.11 -12.60
C ARG A 240 6.54 21.37 -13.86
N ASN A 241 5.92 21.97 -14.87
CA ASN A 241 6.60 22.32 -16.11
C ASN A 241 7.83 23.22 -15.83
N ASN A 242 8.96 22.86 -16.41
CA ASN A 242 10.25 23.52 -16.19
C ASN A 242 11.11 23.50 -17.46
N PRO A 243 12.12 24.39 -17.56
CA PRO A 243 12.97 24.51 -18.76
C PRO A 243 13.74 23.23 -19.12
N MET A 244 13.98 22.35 -18.16
CA MET A 244 14.70 21.09 -18.37
C MET A 244 13.79 19.98 -18.92
N ASN A 245 12.47 20.20 -18.98
CA ASN A 245 11.46 19.19 -19.31
C ASN A 245 11.51 17.93 -18.40
N TYR A 246 11.94 18.09 -17.17
CA TYR A 246 11.90 17.02 -16.18
C TYR A 246 10.53 16.94 -15.54
N THR A 247 9.89 15.78 -15.57
CA THR A 247 8.59 15.54 -14.92
C THR A 247 8.71 15.04 -13.48
N SER A 248 9.92 14.64 -13.10
CA SER A 248 10.23 14.15 -11.75
C SER A 248 11.73 14.20 -11.48
N ILE A 249 12.06 14.26 -10.21
CA ILE A 249 13.43 14.12 -9.70
C ILE A 249 13.40 13.18 -8.50
N ALA A 250 14.52 12.53 -8.21
CA ALA A 250 14.67 11.77 -6.97
C ALA A 250 15.89 12.26 -6.21
N TYR A 251 15.89 12.07 -4.89
CA TYR A 251 17.08 12.26 -4.07
C TYR A 251 17.36 10.99 -3.25
N PRO A 252 18.63 10.71 -2.90
CA PRO A 252 18.98 9.57 -2.06
C PRO A 252 18.38 9.71 -0.66
N THR A 253 17.81 8.64 -0.08
CA THR A 253 17.29 8.67 1.30
C THR A 253 18.38 8.98 2.32
N ASP A 254 19.62 8.67 2.01
CA ASP A 254 20.78 8.87 2.89
C ASP A 254 21.41 10.27 2.74
N GLU A 255 20.84 11.15 1.87
CA GLU A 255 21.27 12.53 1.73
C GLU A 255 20.76 13.38 2.91
N LEU A 256 21.64 13.74 3.81
CA LEU A 256 21.28 14.48 5.03
C LEU A 256 21.02 15.98 4.76
N ASN A 257 21.72 16.55 3.78
CA ASN A 257 21.65 17.97 3.46
C ASN A 257 21.32 18.17 1.99
N LEU A 258 20.06 18.31 1.68
CA LEU A 258 19.61 18.59 0.31
C LEU A 258 20.17 19.92 -0.17
N PRO A 259 20.82 19.96 -1.35
CA PRO A 259 21.43 21.16 -1.90
C PRO A 259 20.39 22.20 -2.32
N GLN A 260 20.78 23.47 -2.33
CA GLN A 260 19.87 24.57 -2.66
C GLN A 260 19.30 24.44 -4.08
N TRP A 261 20.10 24.03 -5.06
CA TRP A 261 19.62 23.84 -6.42
C TRP A 261 18.49 22.80 -6.55
N PHE A 262 18.44 21.84 -5.62
CA PHE A 262 17.34 20.87 -5.54
C PHE A 262 16.10 21.50 -4.87
N LYS A 263 16.27 22.24 -3.78
CA LYS A 263 15.16 22.87 -3.05
C LYS A 263 14.44 23.93 -3.87
N ASP A 264 15.15 24.57 -4.82
CA ASP A 264 14.61 25.60 -5.72
C ASP A 264 13.84 25.01 -6.92
N LEU A 265 13.72 23.70 -7.04
CA LEU A 265 12.96 23.07 -8.12
C LEU A 265 11.46 23.30 -7.97
N PRO A 266 10.74 23.43 -9.09
CA PRO A 266 9.30 23.64 -9.09
C PRO A 266 8.55 22.34 -8.80
N PHE A 267 8.43 21.97 -7.53
CA PHE A 267 7.72 20.77 -7.11
C PHE A 267 6.22 20.87 -7.43
N ASP A 268 5.64 19.76 -7.86
CA ASP A 268 4.21 19.60 -8.09
C ASP A 268 3.58 18.91 -6.87
N GLU A 269 3.28 19.71 -5.86
CA GLU A 269 2.77 19.24 -4.58
C GLU A 269 1.39 18.59 -4.71
N ASP A 270 0.53 19.15 -5.57
CA ASP A 270 -0.81 18.62 -5.81
C ASP A 270 -0.75 17.23 -6.45
N ALA A 271 0.14 17.05 -7.44
CA ALA A 271 0.36 15.73 -8.06
C ALA A 271 0.99 14.73 -7.08
N MET A 272 1.79 15.19 -6.12
CA MET A 272 2.34 14.32 -5.06
C MET A 272 1.28 13.97 -4.03
N GLU A 273 0.47 14.91 -3.55
CA GLU A 273 -0.66 14.64 -2.65
C GLU A 273 -1.59 13.59 -3.25
N GLY A 274 -2.03 13.81 -4.50
CA GLY A 274 -2.91 12.87 -5.20
C GLY A 274 -2.31 11.46 -5.35
N ALA A 275 -0.99 11.34 -5.63
CA ALA A 275 -0.36 10.05 -5.85
C ALA A 275 0.04 9.31 -4.56
N VAL A 276 0.49 10.06 -3.56
CA VAL A 276 1.11 9.51 -2.35
C VAL A 276 0.09 9.37 -1.22
N LEU A 277 -0.90 10.25 -1.15
CA LEU A 277 -1.91 10.27 -0.09
C LEU A 277 -3.28 9.83 -0.62
N ASP A 278 -3.93 10.60 -1.51
CA ASP A 278 -5.33 10.37 -1.92
C ASP A 278 -5.54 8.99 -2.53
N LYS A 279 -4.68 8.60 -3.45
CA LYS A 279 -4.76 7.28 -4.08
C LYS A 279 -4.57 6.14 -3.08
N LYS A 280 -3.69 6.31 -2.11
CA LYS A 280 -3.44 5.32 -1.07
C LYS A 280 -4.62 5.22 -0.10
N MET A 281 -5.17 6.35 0.32
CA MET A 281 -6.41 6.38 1.12
C MET A 281 -7.55 5.68 0.39
N GLN A 282 -7.78 6.00 -0.88
CA GLN A 282 -8.83 5.36 -1.67
C GLN A 282 -8.64 3.85 -1.78
N ASN A 283 -7.39 3.37 -1.93
CA ASN A 283 -7.10 1.94 -2.01
C ASN A 283 -7.29 1.20 -0.68
N VAL A 284 -7.20 1.89 0.45
CA VAL A 284 -7.28 1.31 1.80
C VAL A 284 -8.67 1.50 2.40
N LEU A 285 -9.20 2.71 2.38
CA LEU A 285 -10.45 3.07 3.06
C LEU A 285 -11.67 3.07 2.12
N GLY A 286 -11.48 3.20 0.81
CA GLY A 286 -12.58 3.20 -0.16
C GLY A 286 -13.41 1.93 -0.16
N VAL A 287 -12.88 0.82 0.37
CA VAL A 287 -13.58 -0.45 0.54
C VAL A 287 -14.66 -0.43 1.63
N MET A 288 -14.60 0.57 2.52
CA MET A 288 -15.63 0.78 3.55
C MET A 288 -16.92 1.35 2.96
N GLY A 289 -16.90 1.73 1.67
CA GLY A 289 -18.04 2.39 1.00
C GLY A 289 -18.19 3.86 1.36
N TRP A 290 -17.20 4.46 2.00
CA TRP A 290 -17.19 5.84 2.46
C TRP A 290 -16.85 6.83 1.35
N ASP A 291 -17.45 8.01 1.42
CA ASP A 291 -17.16 9.11 0.48
C ASP A 291 -15.93 9.92 0.95
N LEU A 292 -14.76 9.44 0.59
CA LEU A 292 -13.49 10.10 0.92
C LEU A 292 -13.30 11.45 0.21
N SER A 293 -14.14 11.79 -0.78
CA SER A 293 -14.09 13.10 -1.45
C SER A 293 -14.45 14.24 -0.49
N ARG A 294 -15.22 13.96 0.53
CA ARG A 294 -15.58 14.90 1.62
C ARG A 294 -14.35 15.42 2.39
N ALA A 295 -13.25 14.69 2.36
CA ALA A 295 -11.99 15.15 2.93
C ALA A 295 -11.24 16.16 2.04
N ASN A 296 -11.64 16.32 0.77
CA ASN A 296 -11.03 17.28 -0.16
C ASN A 296 -11.74 18.64 -0.17
N ASN A 297 -12.96 18.72 0.38
CA ASN A 297 -13.74 19.95 0.45
C ASN A 297 -13.23 20.82 1.61
N SER A 298 -12.18 21.59 1.35
CA SER A 298 -11.85 22.75 2.19
C SER A 298 -12.84 23.89 1.91
N GLU A 299 -13.54 24.37 2.94
CA GLU A 299 -14.09 25.70 3.17
C GLU A 299 -14.95 26.41 2.09
N VAL A 300 -14.94 25.99 0.82
CA VAL A 300 -15.71 26.71 -0.23
C VAL A 300 -17.20 26.36 -0.20
N MET A 301 -17.58 25.24 0.38
CA MET A 301 -19.01 24.83 0.43
C MET A 301 -19.72 25.31 1.71
N ASP A 302 -19.03 25.46 2.83
CA ASP A 302 -19.67 25.95 4.07
C ASP A 302 -20.05 27.44 3.95
N ALA A 303 -19.32 28.21 3.16
CA ALA A 303 -19.64 29.61 2.86
C ALA A 303 -20.85 29.80 1.94
N PHE A 304 -21.33 28.75 1.26
CA PHE A 304 -22.54 28.82 0.41
C PHE A 304 -23.84 28.44 1.13
N PHE A 305 -23.76 27.87 2.34
CA PHE A 305 -24.95 27.49 3.13
C PHE A 305 -25.23 28.40 4.33
N GLU A 306 -24.42 29.44 4.57
CA GLU A 306 -24.72 30.52 5.53
C GLU A 306 -25.44 31.69 4.83
N PHE A 307 -26.62 31.44 4.26
CA PHE A 307 -27.60 32.48 3.88
C PHE A 307 -29.00 32.03 4.20
#